data_d1f223d4c007f5c9f495c9428a6261d3
#
_entry.id   d1f223d4c007f5c9f495c9428a6261d3
#
_cell.length_a   1.000
_cell.length_b   1.000
_cell.length_c   1.000
_cell.angle_alpha   90.00
_cell.angle_beta   90.00
_cell.angle_gamma   90.00
#
_symmetry.space_group_name_H-M   'P 1'
#
loop_
_entity.id
_entity.type
_entity.pdbx_description
1 polymer ?
#
loop_
_entity_poly.entity_id
_entity_poly.type
_entity_poly.pdbx_seq_one_letter_code
_entity_poly.pdbx_strand_id
1 'polypeptide(L)'
;RRSSAASDVYKRQAYIGISVFYLFIISLFYLDKKTLRWVFPSLIFALLLSWGKNFSALTDLMIDYFPFYDKFRAVSSIQVIIELIIPLIAALGLYKIFEGQRQKTLSHKKIIYPSLIFLTTLFLLLIFGESIFKFQSEREVFGAYPEILEMIVNERKSIFRADVMRSIFIVSVLFVSIFAVKKNYLSRKYIIPVLTIIVLADLWSFNKNYVNDDNFTNASIVKTPFSLNDIDKEILNDKSDFRVYESFRGFVNGRTSFFHNSISGYHAAKPKRMQDIYDFYLLKNNLRVLDMLNVKYIIDLNESGNIELKINEDVMGSAWFVDEVQKVTDSNQELLGLSSLDYNKTCLSTNLNNKTYSDSSKNYIEIVDKRANQITYKVFSNDTGFIVFSEAFYKNGWVAKINGEITDHHKVNYLLRGLEVE
;
A
#
# COMPACT_ATOMS: atom_id res chain seq x y z
N ARG A 1 2.78 4.50 13.70
CA ARG A 1 3.44 3.36 12.99
C ARG A 1 2.98 1.97 13.44
N ARG A 2 2.44 1.80 14.66
CA ARG A 2 1.99 0.47 15.17
C ARG A 2 0.63 0.02 14.64
N SER A 3 -0.30 0.93 14.37
CA SER A 3 -1.62 0.57 13.80
C SER A 3 -1.55 0.18 12.31
N SER A 4 -0.63 0.74 11.52
CA SER A 4 -0.49 0.40 10.12
C SER A 4 0.12 -0.99 9.89
N ALA A 5 1.07 -1.43 10.73
CA ALA A 5 1.68 -2.76 10.60
C ALA A 5 0.69 -3.88 10.95
N ALA A 6 -0.16 -3.70 11.98
CA ALA A 6 -1.21 -4.64 12.31
C ALA A 6 -2.30 -4.69 11.22
N SER A 7 -2.73 -3.54 10.69
CA SER A 7 -3.70 -3.48 9.60
C SER A 7 -3.18 -4.09 8.30
N ASP A 8 -1.88 -3.99 8.03
CA ASP A 8 -1.26 -4.58 6.83
C ASP A 8 -1.17 -6.11 6.90
N VAL A 9 -1.01 -6.69 8.09
CA VAL A 9 -1.05 -8.15 8.28
C VAL A 9 -2.48 -8.67 8.06
N TYR A 10 -3.50 -8.00 8.59
CA TYR A 10 -4.90 -8.40 8.39
C TYR A 10 -5.38 -8.23 6.95
N LYS A 11 -4.91 -7.22 6.23
CA LYS A 11 -5.26 -6.98 4.81
C LYS A 11 -4.71 -8.02 3.84
N ARG A 12 -3.83 -8.92 4.27
CA ARG A 12 -3.17 -9.91 3.42
C ARG A 12 -3.68 -11.34 3.62
N GLN A 13 -4.68 -11.55 4.47
CA GLN A 13 -5.25 -12.87 4.70
C GLN A 13 -6.48 -13.07 3.84
N ALA A 14 -6.36 -13.95 2.83
CA ALA A 14 -7.48 -14.42 2.04
C ALA A 14 -8.20 -15.54 2.81
N TYR A 15 -9.49 -15.36 3.07
CA TYR A 15 -10.32 -16.38 3.70
C TYR A 15 -11.28 -16.98 2.70
N ILE A 16 -11.07 -18.26 2.35
CA ILE A 16 -11.89 -19.00 1.37
C ILE A 16 -13.11 -19.65 2.03
N GLY A 17 -13.11 -19.81 3.34
CA GLY A 17 -14.09 -20.56 4.10
C GLY A 17 -13.72 -22.01 4.30
N ILE A 18 -13.80 -22.50 5.56
CA ILE A 18 -13.54 -23.90 5.87
C ILE A 18 -14.52 -24.83 5.16
N SER A 19 -15.76 -24.38 4.96
CA SER A 19 -16.79 -25.07 4.22
C SER A 19 -16.38 -25.30 2.76
N VAL A 20 -15.93 -24.28 2.06
CA VAL A 20 -15.49 -24.35 0.66
C VAL A 20 -14.21 -25.19 0.54
N PHE A 21 -13.28 -25.02 1.48
CA PHE A 21 -12.03 -25.78 1.49
C PHE A 21 -12.28 -27.28 1.72
N TYR A 22 -13.18 -27.65 2.63
CA TYR A 22 -13.59 -29.04 2.83
C TYR A 22 -14.23 -29.61 1.57
N LEU A 23 -15.15 -28.87 0.94
CA LEU A 23 -15.78 -29.29 -0.31
C LEU A 23 -14.77 -29.47 -1.44
N PHE A 24 -13.76 -28.61 -1.51
CA PHE A 24 -12.65 -28.74 -2.45
C PHE A 24 -11.88 -30.05 -2.22
N ILE A 25 -11.48 -30.35 -0.98
CA ILE A 25 -10.74 -31.58 -0.65
C ILE A 25 -11.52 -32.83 -1.08
N ILE A 26 -12.83 -32.90 -0.78
CA ILE A 26 -13.64 -34.03 -1.23
C ILE A 26 -13.72 -34.08 -2.76
N SER A 27 -13.87 -32.95 -3.41
CA SER A 27 -13.99 -32.84 -4.86
C SER A 27 -12.81 -33.42 -5.61
N LEU A 28 -11.59 -33.31 -5.06
CA LEU A 28 -10.38 -33.88 -5.68
C LEU A 28 -10.46 -35.39 -5.98
N PHE A 29 -11.25 -36.13 -5.18
CA PHE A 29 -11.43 -37.58 -5.36
C PHE A 29 -12.43 -37.95 -6.45
N TYR A 30 -13.12 -36.95 -7.02
CA TYR A 30 -14.16 -37.13 -8.04
C TYR A 30 -13.79 -36.53 -9.39
N LEU A 31 -12.73 -35.74 -9.45
CA LEU A 31 -12.25 -35.14 -10.68
C LEU A 31 -11.36 -36.07 -11.49
N ASP A 32 -11.35 -35.85 -12.80
CA ASP A 32 -10.52 -36.57 -13.73
C ASP A 32 -9.04 -36.13 -13.64
N LYS A 33 -8.14 -37.02 -14.04
CA LYS A 33 -6.70 -36.75 -14.02
C LYS A 33 -6.30 -35.52 -14.87
N LYS A 34 -7.05 -35.25 -15.95
CA LYS A 34 -6.80 -34.10 -16.82
C LYS A 34 -7.00 -32.77 -16.05
N THR A 35 -8.08 -32.65 -15.29
CA THR A 35 -8.33 -31.48 -14.44
C THR A 35 -7.29 -31.35 -13.35
N LEU A 36 -6.92 -32.44 -12.66
CA LEU A 36 -5.95 -32.42 -11.58
C LEU A 36 -4.54 -32.03 -12.04
N ARG A 37 -4.15 -32.35 -13.29
CA ARG A 37 -2.84 -32.03 -13.84
C ARG A 37 -2.53 -30.54 -13.93
N TRP A 38 -3.52 -29.70 -14.07
CA TRP A 38 -3.30 -28.25 -14.08
C TRP A 38 -3.66 -27.59 -12.75
N VAL A 39 -4.66 -28.13 -12.02
CA VAL A 39 -5.08 -27.56 -10.73
C VAL A 39 -3.95 -27.59 -9.70
N PHE A 40 -3.32 -28.75 -9.49
CA PHE A 40 -2.25 -28.88 -8.49
C PHE A 40 -1.05 -27.98 -8.78
N PRO A 41 -0.45 -28.00 -9.98
CA PRO A 41 0.67 -27.09 -10.26
C PRO A 41 0.30 -25.62 -10.10
N SER A 42 -0.89 -25.21 -10.53
CA SER A 42 -1.33 -23.81 -10.43
C SER A 42 -1.50 -23.38 -8.96
N LEU A 43 -2.09 -24.22 -8.12
CA LEU A 43 -2.24 -23.93 -6.69
C LEU A 43 -0.90 -23.88 -5.97
N ILE A 44 -0.02 -24.87 -6.22
CA ILE A 44 1.31 -24.92 -5.62
C ILE A 44 2.13 -23.70 -6.05
N PHE A 45 2.14 -23.38 -7.34
CA PHE A 45 2.87 -22.25 -7.86
C PHE A 45 2.37 -20.91 -7.28
N ALA A 46 1.05 -20.70 -7.25
CA ALA A 46 0.47 -19.52 -6.66
C ALA A 46 0.77 -19.41 -5.15
N LEU A 47 0.73 -20.54 -4.42
CA LEU A 47 1.08 -20.59 -3.01
C LEU A 47 2.54 -20.21 -2.76
N LEU A 48 3.48 -20.83 -3.49
CA LEU A 48 4.90 -20.56 -3.36
C LEU A 48 5.25 -19.10 -3.71
N LEU A 49 4.67 -18.56 -4.77
CA LEU A 49 4.84 -17.14 -5.11
C LEU A 49 4.27 -16.20 -4.04
N SER A 50 3.16 -16.58 -3.40
CA SER A 50 2.55 -15.74 -2.35
C SER A 50 3.42 -15.60 -1.10
N TRP A 51 4.37 -16.51 -0.89
CA TRP A 51 5.31 -16.45 0.23
C TRP A 51 6.36 -15.34 0.09
N GLY A 52 6.60 -14.84 -1.11
CA GLY A 52 7.50 -13.72 -1.38
C GLY A 52 8.88 -13.92 -0.73
N LYS A 53 9.28 -13.02 0.16
CA LYS A 53 10.58 -13.09 0.86
C LYS A 53 10.80 -14.36 1.68
N ASN A 54 9.74 -15.05 2.09
CA ASN A 54 9.86 -16.31 2.83
C ASN A 54 10.27 -17.49 1.92
N PHE A 55 10.18 -17.31 0.60
CA PHE A 55 10.71 -18.20 -0.42
C PHE A 55 11.45 -17.40 -1.49
N SER A 56 12.57 -16.79 -1.09
CA SER A 56 13.32 -15.81 -1.89
C SER A 56 13.81 -16.40 -3.22
N ALA A 57 14.26 -17.65 -3.25
CA ALA A 57 14.79 -18.27 -4.47
C ALA A 57 13.82 -18.20 -5.67
N LEU A 58 12.52 -18.46 -5.46
CA LEU A 58 11.51 -18.34 -6.51
C LEU A 58 11.17 -16.87 -6.81
N THR A 59 11.11 -16.05 -5.77
CA THR A 59 10.80 -14.63 -5.91
C THR A 59 11.87 -13.90 -6.69
N ASP A 60 13.15 -14.14 -6.38
CA ASP A 60 14.30 -13.54 -7.05
C ASP A 60 14.36 -13.98 -8.52
N LEU A 61 14.16 -15.29 -8.78
CA LEU A 61 14.05 -15.82 -10.14
C LEU A 61 12.94 -15.12 -10.95
N MET A 62 11.78 -14.86 -10.33
CA MET A 62 10.69 -14.16 -11.00
C MET A 62 11.00 -12.68 -11.24
N ILE A 63 11.70 -12.01 -10.31
CA ILE A 63 12.13 -10.61 -10.45
C ILE A 63 13.14 -10.48 -11.59
N ASP A 64 14.10 -11.41 -11.68
CA ASP A 64 15.22 -11.32 -12.62
C ASP A 64 14.83 -11.72 -14.05
N TYR A 65 13.94 -12.69 -14.21
CA TYR A 65 13.64 -13.29 -15.52
C TYR A 65 12.21 -13.11 -16.02
N PHE A 66 11.25 -12.79 -15.17
CA PHE A 66 9.86 -12.65 -15.63
C PHE A 66 9.50 -11.18 -15.88
N PRO A 67 9.14 -10.82 -17.13
CA PRO A 67 8.85 -9.44 -17.51
C PRO A 67 7.79 -8.81 -16.61
N PHE A 68 8.05 -7.59 -16.15
CA PHE A 68 7.17 -6.78 -15.32
C PHE A 68 6.85 -7.31 -13.92
N TYR A 69 7.41 -8.45 -13.48
CA TYR A 69 7.13 -8.97 -12.14
C TYR A 69 7.62 -8.01 -11.04
N ASP A 70 8.73 -7.31 -11.27
CA ASP A 70 9.30 -6.26 -10.42
C ASP A 70 8.36 -5.06 -10.20
N LYS A 71 7.33 -4.89 -11.04
CA LYS A 71 6.33 -3.80 -10.92
C LYS A 71 5.20 -4.13 -9.95
N PHE A 72 5.05 -5.39 -9.53
CA PHE A 72 4.04 -5.78 -8.55
C PHE A 72 4.51 -5.51 -7.13
N ARG A 73 3.86 -4.57 -6.46
CA ARG A 73 4.19 -4.19 -5.08
C ARG A 73 3.78 -5.24 -4.04
N ALA A 74 2.68 -5.94 -4.27
CA ALA A 74 2.10 -6.89 -3.33
C ALA A 74 2.11 -8.30 -3.94
N VAL A 75 3.16 -9.09 -3.64
CA VAL A 75 3.31 -10.49 -4.11
C VAL A 75 2.14 -11.37 -3.66
N SER A 76 1.52 -11.08 -2.51
CA SER A 76 0.35 -11.82 -2.01
C SER A 76 -0.90 -11.70 -2.90
N SER A 77 -0.96 -10.74 -3.83
CA SER A 77 -2.08 -10.61 -4.78
C SER A 77 -2.25 -11.84 -5.67
N ILE A 78 -1.21 -12.66 -5.84
CA ILE A 78 -1.27 -13.94 -6.57
C ILE A 78 -2.26 -14.93 -5.94
N GLN A 79 -2.63 -14.75 -4.66
CA GLN A 79 -3.59 -15.60 -3.96
C GLN A 79 -4.99 -15.57 -4.61
N VAL A 80 -5.29 -14.55 -5.42
CA VAL A 80 -6.55 -14.50 -6.20
C VAL A 80 -6.73 -15.75 -7.08
N ILE A 81 -5.64 -16.34 -7.56
CA ILE A 81 -5.68 -17.60 -8.33
C ILE A 81 -6.18 -18.76 -7.45
N ILE A 82 -5.72 -18.82 -6.21
CA ILE A 82 -6.14 -19.83 -5.22
C ILE A 82 -7.62 -19.63 -4.88
N GLU A 83 -8.02 -18.36 -4.64
CA GLU A 83 -9.39 -17.97 -4.33
C GLU A 83 -10.37 -18.26 -5.48
N LEU A 84 -9.91 -18.26 -6.72
CA LEU A 84 -10.71 -18.63 -7.88
C LEU A 84 -10.78 -20.16 -8.07
N ILE A 85 -9.64 -20.84 -8.01
CA ILE A 85 -9.56 -22.28 -8.31
C ILE A 85 -10.27 -23.12 -7.27
N ILE A 86 -10.09 -22.85 -5.98
CA ILE A 86 -10.65 -23.68 -4.91
C ILE A 86 -12.17 -23.75 -4.95
N PRO A 87 -12.94 -22.64 -5.00
CA PRO A 87 -14.40 -22.70 -5.11
C PRO A 87 -14.90 -23.32 -6.41
N LEU A 88 -14.21 -23.04 -7.53
CA LEU A 88 -14.54 -23.62 -8.83
C LEU A 88 -14.43 -25.15 -8.79
N ILE A 89 -13.36 -25.67 -8.24
CA ILE A 89 -13.13 -27.13 -8.11
C ILE A 89 -14.11 -27.76 -7.12
N ALA A 90 -14.42 -27.07 -6.02
CA ALA A 90 -15.44 -27.50 -5.07
C ALA A 90 -16.81 -27.65 -5.75
N ALA A 91 -17.22 -26.66 -6.56
CA ALA A 91 -18.49 -26.69 -7.30
C ALA A 91 -18.52 -27.80 -8.36
N LEU A 92 -17.45 -27.94 -9.15
CA LEU A 92 -17.32 -29.00 -10.16
C LEU A 92 -17.36 -30.40 -9.55
N GLY A 93 -16.67 -30.58 -8.41
CA GLY A 93 -16.70 -31.86 -7.71
C GLY A 93 -18.04 -32.20 -7.11
N LEU A 94 -18.75 -31.23 -6.52
CA LEU A 94 -20.13 -31.42 -6.05
C LEU A 94 -21.05 -31.79 -7.19
N TYR A 95 -20.94 -31.13 -8.35
CA TYR A 95 -21.71 -31.51 -9.54
C TYR A 95 -21.46 -32.98 -9.89
N LYS A 96 -20.23 -33.44 -9.97
CA LYS A 96 -19.89 -34.84 -10.26
C LYS A 96 -20.38 -35.83 -9.19
N ILE A 97 -20.30 -35.44 -7.91
CA ILE A 97 -20.85 -36.26 -6.81
C ILE A 97 -22.36 -36.48 -7.01
N PHE A 98 -23.10 -35.44 -7.35
CA PHE A 98 -24.54 -35.53 -7.52
C PHE A 98 -24.96 -36.21 -8.85
N GLU A 99 -24.19 -36.02 -9.93
CA GLU A 99 -24.42 -36.71 -11.20
C GLU A 99 -24.10 -38.20 -11.10
N GLY A 100 -22.98 -38.58 -10.53
CA GLY A 100 -22.58 -39.98 -10.35
C GLY A 100 -23.45 -40.74 -9.38
N GLN A 101 -24.13 -40.07 -8.45
CA GLN A 101 -25.18 -40.68 -7.65
C GLN A 101 -26.39 -41.13 -8.52
N ARG A 102 -26.75 -40.34 -9.55
CA ARG A 102 -27.81 -40.69 -10.50
C ARG A 102 -27.49 -42.01 -11.22
N GLN A 103 -26.23 -42.28 -11.48
CA GLN A 103 -25.74 -43.46 -12.18
C GLN A 103 -25.37 -44.62 -11.25
N LYS A 104 -25.53 -44.50 -9.92
CA LYS A 104 -25.16 -45.50 -8.89
C LYS A 104 -23.67 -45.94 -8.93
N THR A 105 -22.82 -45.21 -9.59
CA THR A 105 -21.41 -45.62 -9.90
C THR A 105 -20.38 -45.23 -8.85
N LEU A 106 -20.73 -44.38 -7.87
CA LEU A 106 -19.77 -43.78 -6.96
C LEU A 106 -19.66 -44.50 -5.61
N SER A 107 -18.43 -44.82 -5.21
CA SER A 107 -18.12 -45.42 -3.92
C SER A 107 -18.32 -44.44 -2.74
N HIS A 108 -18.99 -44.87 -1.69
CA HIS A 108 -19.13 -44.13 -0.43
C HIS A 108 -17.76 -43.85 0.23
N LYS A 109 -16.78 -44.73 -0.02
CA LYS A 109 -15.42 -44.61 0.57
C LYS A 109 -14.74 -43.29 0.19
N LYS A 110 -14.98 -42.76 -1.03
CA LYS A 110 -14.41 -41.50 -1.52
C LYS A 110 -14.94 -40.27 -0.78
N ILE A 111 -16.04 -40.36 -0.02
CA ILE A 111 -16.51 -39.30 0.87
C ILE A 111 -16.06 -39.56 2.28
N ILE A 112 -16.25 -40.79 2.78
CA ILE A 112 -15.99 -41.14 4.18
C ILE A 112 -14.52 -40.95 4.57
N TYR A 113 -13.59 -41.54 3.82
CA TYR A 113 -12.16 -41.50 4.21
C TYR A 113 -11.59 -40.07 4.22
N PRO A 114 -11.76 -39.26 3.17
CA PRO A 114 -11.26 -37.86 3.22
C PRO A 114 -11.89 -37.06 4.34
N SER A 115 -13.19 -37.25 4.59
CA SER A 115 -13.89 -36.54 5.67
C SER A 115 -13.39 -36.95 7.05
N LEU A 116 -13.18 -38.25 7.27
CA LEU A 116 -12.63 -38.74 8.55
C LEU A 116 -11.20 -38.22 8.75
N ILE A 117 -10.35 -38.29 7.72
CA ILE A 117 -8.98 -37.76 7.80
C ILE A 117 -9.02 -36.27 8.14
N PHE A 118 -9.88 -35.48 7.46
CA PHE A 118 -10.00 -34.06 7.69
C PHE A 118 -10.47 -33.73 9.10
N LEU A 119 -11.52 -34.39 9.58
CA LEU A 119 -12.01 -34.24 10.95
C LEU A 119 -10.99 -34.68 12.00
N THR A 120 -10.30 -35.81 11.78
CA THR A 120 -9.22 -36.23 12.68
C THR A 120 -8.11 -35.19 12.76
N THR A 121 -7.73 -34.59 11.62
CA THR A 121 -6.75 -33.51 11.59
C THR A 121 -7.21 -32.31 12.42
N LEU A 122 -8.47 -31.89 12.30
CA LEU A 122 -9.04 -30.81 13.10
C LEU A 122 -9.06 -31.16 14.60
N PHE A 123 -9.42 -32.39 14.97
CA PHE A 123 -9.35 -32.85 16.37
C PHE A 123 -7.93 -32.88 16.92
N LEU A 124 -6.95 -33.30 16.13
CA LEU A 124 -5.54 -33.24 16.52
C LEU A 124 -5.08 -31.79 16.71
N LEU A 125 -5.51 -30.88 15.83
CA LEU A 125 -5.23 -29.45 15.99
C LEU A 125 -5.90 -28.87 17.25
N LEU A 126 -7.09 -29.31 17.62
CA LEU A 126 -7.74 -28.88 18.85
C LEU A 126 -6.96 -29.29 20.10
N ILE A 127 -6.39 -30.50 20.10
CA ILE A 127 -5.68 -31.06 21.24
C ILE A 127 -4.22 -30.56 21.30
N PHE A 128 -3.52 -30.59 20.18
CA PHE A 128 -2.09 -30.33 20.11
C PHE A 128 -1.70 -29.01 19.48
N GLY A 129 -2.65 -28.25 18.89
CA GLY A 129 -2.33 -27.08 18.11
C GLY A 129 -1.61 -25.98 18.92
N GLU A 130 -1.95 -25.80 20.20
CA GLU A 130 -1.26 -24.83 21.04
C GLU A 130 0.20 -25.19 21.33
N SER A 131 0.55 -26.47 21.29
CA SER A 131 1.92 -26.93 21.44
C SER A 131 2.71 -26.89 20.14
N ILE A 132 2.01 -26.97 18.99
CA ILE A 132 2.62 -26.98 17.66
C ILE A 132 2.90 -25.57 17.17
N PHE A 133 1.95 -24.64 17.38
CA PHE A 133 2.03 -23.29 16.84
C PHE A 133 2.59 -22.30 17.85
N LYS A 134 3.47 -21.41 17.38
CA LYS A 134 3.92 -20.24 18.14
C LYS A 134 2.90 -19.12 18.03
N PHE A 135 2.27 -18.73 19.12
CA PHE A 135 1.30 -17.61 19.17
C PHE A 135 1.96 -16.26 19.44
N GLN A 136 3.28 -16.21 19.52
CA GLN A 136 4.10 -15.01 19.68
C GLN A 136 5.06 -14.87 18.50
N SER A 137 5.22 -13.67 17.96
CA SER A 137 6.26 -13.36 16.98
C SER A 137 7.56 -12.94 17.69
N GLU A 138 8.71 -13.32 17.16
CA GLU A 138 10.03 -12.91 17.66
C GLU A 138 10.25 -11.39 17.63
N ARG A 139 9.46 -10.67 16.83
CA ARG A 139 9.49 -9.20 16.72
C ARG A 139 8.62 -8.49 17.75
N GLU A 140 7.78 -9.22 18.49
CA GLU A 140 6.90 -8.68 19.51
C GLU A 140 7.64 -8.64 20.85
N VAL A 141 8.47 -7.61 21.03
CA VAL A 141 9.19 -7.37 22.27
C VAL A 141 8.48 -6.24 23.04
N PHE A 142 7.71 -6.60 24.06
CA PHE A 142 7.08 -5.64 24.99
C PHE A 142 7.88 -5.57 26.28
N GLY A 143 9.17 -5.17 26.19
CA GLY A 143 10.10 -5.21 27.33
C GLY A 143 9.64 -4.48 28.59
N ALA A 144 8.79 -3.46 28.45
CA ALA A 144 8.23 -2.72 29.59
C ALA A 144 6.89 -3.28 30.12
N TYR A 145 6.22 -4.17 29.36
CA TYR A 145 4.87 -4.66 29.73
C TYR A 145 4.68 -6.14 29.35
N PRO A 146 5.32 -7.07 30.06
CA PRO A 146 5.21 -8.52 29.77
C PRO A 146 3.78 -9.05 29.94
N GLU A 147 2.99 -8.49 30.86
CA GLU A 147 1.60 -8.87 31.09
C GLU A 147 0.70 -8.64 29.87
N ILE A 148 0.94 -7.57 29.10
CA ILE A 148 0.20 -7.27 27.87
C ILE A 148 0.50 -8.34 26.82
N LEU A 149 1.75 -8.80 26.74
CA LEU A 149 2.13 -9.85 25.80
C LEU A 149 1.43 -11.18 26.15
N GLU A 150 1.39 -11.54 27.42
CA GLU A 150 0.71 -12.75 27.88
C GLU A 150 -0.79 -12.70 27.58
N MET A 151 -1.45 -11.57 27.84
CA MET A 151 -2.86 -11.34 27.48
C MET A 151 -3.10 -11.55 25.98
N ILE A 152 -2.26 -10.97 25.12
CA ILE A 152 -2.36 -11.11 23.65
C ILE A 152 -2.19 -12.56 23.23
N VAL A 153 -1.23 -13.28 23.80
CA VAL A 153 -0.96 -14.69 23.47
C VAL A 153 -2.15 -15.56 23.91
N ASN A 154 -2.70 -15.33 25.10
CA ASN A 154 -3.86 -16.07 25.61
C ASN A 154 -5.11 -15.82 24.76
N GLU A 155 -5.34 -14.58 24.33
CA GLU A 155 -6.43 -14.24 23.42
C GLU A 155 -6.29 -14.94 22.05
N ARG A 156 -5.08 -14.94 21.47
CA ARG A 156 -4.80 -15.67 20.22
C ARG A 156 -5.06 -17.17 20.32
N LYS A 157 -4.71 -17.79 21.45
CA LYS A 157 -5.01 -19.21 21.73
C LYS A 157 -6.51 -19.46 21.83
N SER A 158 -7.23 -18.57 22.51
CA SER A 158 -8.69 -18.64 22.62
C SER A 158 -9.37 -18.54 21.26
N ILE A 159 -8.98 -17.58 20.40
CA ILE A 159 -9.47 -17.43 19.03
C ILE A 159 -9.17 -18.71 18.22
N PHE A 160 -7.96 -19.24 18.31
CA PHE A 160 -7.57 -20.47 17.62
C PHE A 160 -8.47 -21.65 18.01
N ARG A 161 -8.70 -21.89 19.30
CA ARG A 161 -9.59 -22.96 19.78
C ARG A 161 -11.01 -22.78 19.26
N ALA A 162 -11.56 -21.58 19.39
CA ALA A 162 -12.90 -21.25 18.93
C ALA A 162 -13.04 -21.51 17.42
N ASP A 163 -12.04 -21.15 16.63
CA ASP A 163 -12.07 -21.33 15.18
C ASP A 163 -11.95 -22.81 14.76
N VAL A 164 -11.11 -23.59 15.46
CA VAL A 164 -11.04 -25.04 15.24
C VAL A 164 -12.33 -25.74 15.62
N MET A 165 -12.98 -25.38 16.74
CA MET A 165 -14.28 -25.93 17.15
C MET A 165 -15.37 -25.59 16.12
N ARG A 166 -15.43 -24.33 15.67
CA ARG A 166 -16.33 -23.89 14.59
C ARG A 166 -16.09 -24.70 13.32
N SER A 167 -14.85 -24.94 12.96
CA SER A 167 -14.46 -25.71 11.77
C SER A 167 -14.91 -27.16 11.87
N ILE A 168 -14.73 -27.82 13.03
CA ILE A 168 -15.21 -29.18 13.29
C ILE A 168 -16.72 -29.24 13.12
N PHE A 169 -17.46 -28.29 13.69
CA PHE A 169 -18.91 -28.24 13.58
C PHE A 169 -19.36 -28.10 12.12
N ILE A 170 -18.84 -27.13 11.38
CA ILE A 170 -19.22 -26.87 9.98
C ILE A 170 -18.90 -28.08 9.11
N VAL A 171 -17.72 -28.66 9.23
CA VAL A 171 -17.28 -29.84 8.45
C VAL A 171 -18.14 -31.05 8.80
N SER A 172 -18.50 -31.25 10.05
CA SER A 172 -19.38 -32.36 10.47
C SER A 172 -20.77 -32.22 9.86
N VAL A 173 -21.36 -31.03 9.88
CA VAL A 173 -22.67 -30.76 9.27
C VAL A 173 -22.64 -30.97 7.75
N LEU A 174 -21.59 -30.51 7.07
CA LEU A 174 -21.38 -30.73 5.64
C LEU A 174 -21.24 -32.21 5.31
N PHE A 175 -20.40 -32.94 6.07
CA PHE A 175 -20.23 -34.39 5.90
C PHE A 175 -21.52 -35.13 6.05
N VAL A 176 -22.27 -34.91 7.13
CA VAL A 176 -23.59 -35.53 7.37
C VAL A 176 -24.57 -35.20 6.25
N SER A 177 -24.63 -33.94 5.81
CA SER A 177 -25.51 -33.49 4.73
C SER A 177 -25.22 -34.21 3.40
N ILE A 178 -23.96 -34.25 2.99
CA ILE A 178 -23.57 -34.94 1.74
C ILE A 178 -23.80 -36.45 1.85
N PHE A 179 -23.47 -37.03 3.02
CA PHE A 179 -23.69 -38.46 3.27
C PHE A 179 -25.16 -38.84 3.28
N ALA A 180 -26.03 -38.03 3.86
CA ALA A 180 -27.48 -38.24 3.86
C ALA A 180 -28.07 -38.26 2.44
N VAL A 181 -27.63 -37.37 1.56
CA VAL A 181 -28.02 -37.40 0.15
C VAL A 181 -27.51 -38.67 -0.53
N LYS A 182 -26.25 -39.03 -0.26
CA LYS A 182 -25.66 -40.24 -0.84
C LYS A 182 -26.36 -41.52 -0.43
N LYS A 183 -26.96 -41.58 0.76
CA LYS A 183 -27.77 -42.69 1.28
C LYS A 183 -29.23 -42.57 0.88
N ASN A 184 -29.66 -41.56 0.12
CA ASN A 184 -31.02 -41.24 -0.25
C ASN A 184 -31.95 -40.88 0.95
N TYR A 185 -31.39 -40.48 2.09
CA TYR A 185 -32.17 -39.97 3.22
C TYR A 185 -32.63 -38.52 2.98
N LEU A 186 -31.90 -37.75 2.17
CA LEU A 186 -32.24 -36.40 1.78
C LEU A 186 -32.31 -36.27 0.26
N SER A 187 -33.36 -35.60 -0.23
CA SER A 187 -33.53 -35.33 -1.66
C SER A 187 -32.54 -34.26 -2.13
N ARG A 188 -32.03 -34.43 -3.34
CA ARG A 188 -31.12 -33.44 -3.99
C ARG A 188 -31.68 -32.03 -4.06
N LYS A 189 -33.00 -31.90 -4.19
CA LYS A 189 -33.68 -30.62 -4.23
C LYS A 189 -33.37 -29.76 -3.00
N TYR A 190 -33.17 -30.37 -1.85
CA TYR A 190 -32.95 -29.68 -0.59
C TYR A 190 -31.47 -29.51 -0.23
N ILE A 191 -30.57 -30.32 -0.80
CA ILE A 191 -29.14 -30.25 -0.42
C ILE A 191 -28.47 -28.96 -0.92
N ILE A 192 -28.79 -28.50 -2.14
CA ILE A 192 -28.17 -27.29 -2.68
C ILE A 192 -28.47 -26.08 -1.80
N PRO A 193 -29.74 -25.78 -1.44
CA PRO A 193 -30.03 -24.73 -0.46
C PRO A 193 -29.31 -24.92 0.88
N VAL A 194 -29.26 -26.13 1.42
CA VAL A 194 -28.60 -26.44 2.69
C VAL A 194 -27.09 -26.11 2.61
N LEU A 195 -26.40 -26.61 1.59
CA LEU A 195 -24.98 -26.30 1.39
C LEU A 195 -24.73 -24.80 1.20
N THR A 196 -25.61 -24.13 0.44
CA THR A 196 -25.51 -22.67 0.24
C THR A 196 -25.64 -21.92 1.57
N ILE A 197 -26.62 -22.28 2.41
CA ILE A 197 -26.81 -21.66 3.71
C ILE A 197 -25.57 -21.88 4.61
N ILE A 198 -25.01 -23.09 4.63
CA ILE A 198 -23.81 -23.39 5.44
C ILE A 198 -22.61 -22.58 4.97
N VAL A 199 -22.36 -22.50 3.64
CA VAL A 199 -21.27 -21.70 3.07
C VAL A 199 -21.47 -20.21 3.35
N LEU A 200 -22.70 -19.70 3.17
CA LEU A 200 -23.00 -18.31 3.49
C LEU A 200 -22.81 -18.01 4.97
N ALA A 201 -23.27 -18.88 5.86
CA ALA A 201 -23.08 -18.71 7.30
C ALA A 201 -21.60 -18.72 7.70
N ASP A 202 -20.80 -19.61 7.11
CA ASP A 202 -19.35 -19.69 7.34
C ASP A 202 -18.64 -18.39 6.89
N LEU A 203 -18.85 -17.98 5.65
CA LEU A 203 -18.23 -16.77 5.10
C LEU A 203 -18.74 -15.50 5.77
N TRP A 204 -20.03 -15.40 6.05
CA TRP A 204 -20.63 -14.24 6.71
C TRP A 204 -20.11 -14.06 8.13
N SER A 205 -20.06 -15.14 8.92
CA SER A 205 -19.59 -15.07 10.31
C SER A 205 -18.14 -14.61 10.40
N PHE A 206 -17.31 -15.01 9.45
CA PHE A 206 -15.91 -14.56 9.37
C PHE A 206 -15.80 -13.11 8.88
N ASN A 207 -16.48 -12.77 7.79
CA ASN A 207 -16.41 -11.44 7.19
C ASN A 207 -16.94 -10.34 8.12
N LYS A 208 -17.90 -10.66 8.99
CA LYS A 208 -18.42 -9.72 9.98
C LYS A 208 -17.36 -9.22 10.97
N ASN A 209 -16.26 -9.96 11.18
CA ASN A 209 -15.15 -9.50 12.00
C ASN A 209 -14.34 -8.37 11.32
N TYR A 210 -14.44 -8.24 9.99
CA TYR A 210 -13.70 -7.24 9.21
C TYR A 210 -14.58 -6.10 8.71
N VAL A 211 -15.83 -6.41 8.41
CA VAL A 211 -16.81 -5.41 7.94
C VAL A 211 -18.09 -5.58 8.76
N ASN A 212 -18.28 -4.68 9.69
CA ASN A 212 -19.42 -4.61 10.62
C ASN A 212 -19.91 -3.16 10.75
N ASP A 213 -20.90 -2.92 11.56
CA ASP A 213 -21.52 -1.60 11.72
C ASP A 213 -20.53 -0.53 12.20
N ASP A 214 -19.50 -0.91 12.97
CA ASP A 214 -18.47 0.00 13.48
C ASP A 214 -17.56 0.55 12.35
N ASN A 215 -17.54 -0.12 11.19
CA ASN A 215 -16.76 0.31 10.03
C ASN A 215 -17.51 1.33 9.14
N PHE A 216 -18.79 1.55 9.41
CA PHE A 216 -19.60 2.53 8.68
C PHE A 216 -19.69 3.82 9.49
N THR A 217 -19.48 4.91 8.82
CA THR A 217 -19.60 6.25 9.41
C THR A 217 -20.54 7.10 8.59
N ASN A 218 -20.97 8.22 9.16
CA ASN A 218 -21.87 9.13 8.46
C ASN A 218 -21.19 9.69 7.18
N ALA A 219 -21.92 9.71 6.09
CA ALA A 219 -21.42 10.21 4.80
C ALA A 219 -20.86 11.65 4.87
N SER A 220 -21.35 12.48 5.78
CA SER A 220 -20.82 13.83 6.02
C SER A 220 -19.37 13.79 6.53
N ILE A 221 -19.01 12.83 7.41
CA ILE A 221 -17.65 12.68 7.94
C ILE A 221 -16.70 12.23 6.82
N VAL A 222 -17.17 11.38 5.90
CA VAL A 222 -16.36 10.95 4.76
C VAL A 222 -16.10 12.09 3.77
N LYS A 223 -17.11 12.96 3.56
CA LYS A 223 -16.98 14.12 2.67
C LYS A 223 -16.11 15.23 3.25
N THR A 224 -16.15 15.41 4.56
CA THR A 224 -15.39 16.43 5.30
C THR A 224 -14.60 15.78 6.43
N PRO A 225 -13.53 14.97 6.10
CA PRO A 225 -12.80 14.17 7.07
C PRO A 225 -11.98 15.02 8.05
N PHE A 226 -11.75 16.28 7.72
CA PHE A 226 -11.00 17.21 8.54
C PHE A 226 -11.79 18.51 8.73
N SER A 227 -11.58 19.16 9.88
CA SER A 227 -12.10 20.50 10.16
C SER A 227 -10.96 21.51 10.11
N LEU A 228 -11.29 22.73 9.63
CA LEU A 228 -10.39 23.88 9.67
C LEU A 228 -10.16 24.32 11.11
N ASN A 229 -8.93 24.56 11.48
CA ASN A 229 -8.55 25.26 12.69
C ASN A 229 -8.22 26.74 12.38
N ASP A 230 -7.88 27.53 13.38
CA ASP A 230 -7.61 28.96 13.19
C ASP A 230 -6.31 29.20 12.41
N ILE A 231 -5.31 28.34 12.55
CA ILE A 231 -4.07 28.38 11.75
C ILE A 231 -4.36 28.13 10.27
N ASP A 232 -5.22 27.15 9.96
CA ASP A 232 -5.61 26.92 8.55
C ASP A 232 -6.30 28.14 7.95
N LYS A 233 -7.17 28.81 8.73
CA LYS A 233 -7.86 30.04 8.29
C LYS A 233 -6.88 31.18 8.03
N GLU A 234 -5.87 31.33 8.88
CA GLU A 234 -4.81 32.32 8.72
C GLU A 234 -4.02 32.07 7.42
N ILE A 235 -3.56 30.84 7.20
CA ILE A 235 -2.84 30.46 5.97
C ILE A 235 -3.71 30.68 4.72
N LEU A 236 -5.00 30.38 4.76
CA LEU A 236 -5.92 30.52 3.63
C LEU A 236 -6.20 32.00 3.26
N ASN A 237 -5.89 32.95 4.14
CA ASN A 237 -5.98 34.39 3.83
C ASN A 237 -4.86 34.84 2.89
N ASP A 238 -3.71 34.18 2.90
CA ASP A 238 -2.63 34.45 1.95
C ASP A 238 -2.97 33.84 0.58
N LYS A 239 -2.97 34.68 -0.47
CA LYS A 239 -3.28 34.29 -1.85
C LYS A 239 -2.03 34.15 -2.73
N SER A 240 -0.84 34.28 -2.15
CA SER A 240 0.40 34.03 -2.88
C SER A 240 0.60 32.55 -3.20
N ASP A 241 1.52 32.22 -4.08
CA ASP A 241 1.85 30.82 -4.42
C ASP A 241 2.92 30.29 -3.46
N PHE A 242 2.54 29.37 -2.59
CA PHE A 242 3.40 28.74 -1.61
C PHE A 242 2.95 27.30 -1.31
N ARG A 243 3.79 26.59 -0.55
CA ARG A 243 3.48 25.30 0.06
C ARG A 243 3.51 25.38 1.58
N VAL A 244 2.83 24.39 2.20
CA VAL A 244 2.76 24.22 3.64
C VAL A 244 3.41 22.89 4.03
N TYR A 245 4.12 22.89 5.16
CA TYR A 245 4.66 21.68 5.77
C TYR A 245 4.18 21.54 7.23
N GLU A 246 3.63 20.39 7.59
CA GLU A 246 3.26 20.04 8.95
C GLU A 246 4.27 19.02 9.50
N SER A 247 5.15 19.45 10.44
CA SER A 247 6.32 18.68 10.86
C SER A 247 5.97 17.45 11.70
N PHE A 248 5.01 17.57 12.60
CA PHE A 248 4.74 16.57 13.65
C PHE A 248 3.79 15.44 13.24
N ARG A 249 3.01 15.59 12.18
CA ARG A 249 2.05 14.54 11.75
C ARG A 249 2.66 13.51 10.80
N GLY A 250 3.90 13.69 10.42
CA GLY A 250 4.60 12.82 9.48
C GLY A 250 4.25 13.06 8.01
N PHE A 251 5.16 12.66 7.14
CA PHE A 251 5.16 13.02 5.72
C PHE A 251 4.01 12.43 4.88
N VAL A 252 3.33 11.40 5.39
CA VAL A 252 2.21 10.74 4.68
C VAL A 252 0.84 11.18 5.18
N ASN A 253 0.78 12.16 6.07
CA ASN A 253 -0.49 12.66 6.58
C ASN A 253 -1.23 13.47 5.50
N GLY A 254 -2.52 13.20 5.33
CA GLY A 254 -3.35 13.84 4.30
C GLY A 254 -4.07 15.11 4.76
N ARG A 255 -4.01 15.48 6.05
CA ARG A 255 -4.78 16.64 6.57
C ARG A 255 -4.32 17.95 5.94
N THR A 256 -3.01 18.20 5.94
CA THR A 256 -2.45 19.45 5.40
C THR A 256 -2.72 19.58 3.92
N SER A 257 -2.56 18.49 3.15
CA SER A 257 -2.85 18.48 1.71
C SER A 257 -4.34 18.55 1.38
N PHE A 258 -5.24 18.39 2.35
CA PHE A 258 -6.67 18.58 2.16
C PHE A 258 -7.06 20.07 2.09
N PHE A 259 -6.37 20.94 2.84
CA PHE A 259 -6.65 22.36 2.90
C PHE A 259 -5.68 23.24 2.11
N HIS A 260 -4.43 22.79 1.98
CA HIS A 260 -3.32 23.59 1.47
C HIS A 260 -2.50 22.84 0.42
N ASN A 261 -1.77 23.58 -0.42
CA ASN A 261 -0.69 23.02 -1.22
C ASN A 261 0.41 22.54 -0.26
N SER A 262 0.62 21.23 -0.13
CA SER A 262 1.55 20.66 0.83
C SER A 262 2.66 19.86 0.13
N ILE A 263 3.86 19.85 0.71
CA ILE A 263 4.93 18.92 0.30
C ILE A 263 4.71 17.51 0.85
N SER A 264 3.84 17.37 1.85
CA SER A 264 3.44 16.09 2.46
C SER A 264 2.11 15.61 1.92
N GLY A 265 1.76 14.36 2.21
CA GLY A 265 0.49 13.76 1.82
C GLY A 265 0.63 12.27 1.48
N TYR A 266 -0.50 11.57 1.48
CA TYR A 266 -0.51 10.17 1.08
C TYR A 266 -0.62 10.05 -0.44
N HIS A 267 0.45 9.53 -1.07
CA HIS A 267 0.47 9.27 -2.50
C HIS A 267 1.18 7.95 -2.80
N ALA A 268 0.53 7.05 -3.53
CA ALA A 268 1.07 5.72 -3.83
C ALA A 268 2.31 5.76 -4.76
N ALA A 269 2.39 6.77 -5.64
CA ALA A 269 3.46 6.97 -6.61
C ALA A 269 4.34 8.19 -6.27
N LYS A 270 4.65 8.40 -4.98
CA LYS A 270 5.54 9.48 -4.55
C LYS A 270 6.92 9.33 -5.20
N PRO A 271 7.50 10.41 -5.78
CA PRO A 271 8.86 10.36 -6.31
C PRO A 271 9.86 9.98 -5.21
N LYS A 272 10.73 9.01 -5.51
CA LYS A 272 11.73 8.54 -4.55
C LYS A 272 12.60 9.69 -4.03
N ARG A 273 13.02 10.61 -4.89
CA ARG A 273 13.85 11.77 -4.53
C ARG A 273 13.19 12.69 -3.50
N MET A 274 11.87 12.82 -3.55
CA MET A 274 11.14 13.57 -2.51
C MET A 274 11.15 12.82 -1.17
N GLN A 275 11.07 11.49 -1.19
CA GLN A 275 11.23 10.66 0.01
C GLN A 275 12.66 10.75 0.55
N ASP A 276 13.67 10.74 -0.32
CA ASP A 276 15.09 10.86 0.07
C ASP A 276 15.36 12.22 0.77
N ILE A 277 14.81 13.33 0.25
CA ILE A 277 14.90 14.64 0.92
C ILE A 277 14.24 14.60 2.31
N TYR A 278 13.06 13.98 2.42
CA TYR A 278 12.40 13.83 3.71
C TYR A 278 13.24 13.02 4.69
N ASP A 279 13.71 11.84 4.29
CA ASP A 279 14.46 10.93 5.16
C ASP A 279 15.82 11.50 5.55
N PHE A 280 16.48 12.22 4.64
CA PHE A 280 17.82 12.74 4.85
C PHE A 280 17.85 14.06 5.60
N TYR A 281 16.88 14.96 5.36
CA TYR A 281 16.83 16.30 5.91
C TYR A 281 15.71 16.53 6.93
N LEU A 282 14.45 16.36 6.52
CA LEU A 282 13.31 16.76 7.33
C LEU A 282 13.15 15.91 8.58
N LEU A 283 13.41 14.59 8.52
CA LEU A 283 13.43 13.71 9.69
C LEU A 283 14.51 14.08 10.71
N LYS A 284 15.58 14.76 10.28
CA LYS A 284 16.67 15.23 11.13
C LYS A 284 16.51 16.69 11.53
N ASN A 285 15.33 17.24 11.31
CA ASN A 285 15.00 18.64 11.63
C ASN A 285 15.90 19.67 10.90
N ASN A 286 16.47 19.31 9.74
CA ASN A 286 17.14 20.25 8.87
C ASN A 286 16.12 20.82 7.88
N LEU A 287 15.59 21.99 8.22
CA LEU A 287 14.47 22.61 7.51
C LEU A 287 14.90 23.48 6.32
N ARG A 288 16.20 23.73 6.14
CA ARG A 288 16.69 24.62 5.08
C ARG A 288 16.26 24.19 3.66
N VAL A 289 16.07 22.91 3.42
CA VAL A 289 15.56 22.43 2.12
C VAL A 289 14.12 22.87 1.81
N LEU A 290 13.40 23.39 2.82
CA LEU A 290 12.04 23.94 2.63
C LEU A 290 12.07 25.23 1.82
N ASP A 291 13.17 25.98 1.85
CA ASP A 291 13.36 27.23 1.13
C ASP A 291 13.20 26.99 -0.38
N MET A 292 13.94 26.02 -0.93
CA MET A 292 13.88 25.66 -2.35
C MET A 292 12.59 24.94 -2.75
N LEU A 293 11.83 24.40 -1.78
CA LEU A 293 10.55 23.72 -2.02
C LEU A 293 9.37 24.68 -1.97
N ASN A 294 9.60 25.99 -1.89
CA ASN A 294 8.57 27.02 -1.77
C ASN A 294 7.65 26.82 -0.55
N VAL A 295 8.20 26.37 0.58
CA VAL A 295 7.42 26.18 1.81
C VAL A 295 7.50 27.45 2.65
N LYS A 296 6.43 28.24 2.60
CA LYS A 296 6.29 29.48 3.35
C LYS A 296 5.80 29.28 4.78
N TYR A 297 4.88 28.34 4.97
CA TYR A 297 4.28 28.09 6.27
C TYR A 297 4.65 26.71 6.80
N ILE A 298 5.13 26.67 8.05
CA ILE A 298 5.47 25.46 8.78
C ILE A 298 4.54 25.37 9.99
N ILE A 299 3.72 24.32 10.04
CA ILE A 299 2.86 24.03 11.20
C ILE A 299 3.64 23.06 12.10
N ASP A 300 3.94 23.49 13.32
CA ASP A 300 4.81 22.77 14.25
C ASP A 300 4.18 22.67 15.65
N LEU A 301 4.84 21.99 16.58
CA LEU A 301 4.49 21.99 18.00
C LEU A 301 5.48 22.85 18.75
N ASN A 302 4.98 23.74 19.61
CA ASN A 302 5.83 24.46 20.55
C ASN A 302 6.27 23.53 21.71
N GLU A 303 7.14 24.04 22.60
CA GLU A 303 7.64 23.29 23.75
C GLU A 303 6.55 22.77 24.69
N SER A 304 5.41 23.45 24.74
CA SER A 304 4.24 23.05 25.53
C SER A 304 3.34 22.04 24.81
N GLY A 305 3.69 21.62 23.59
CA GLY A 305 2.92 20.68 22.77
C GLY A 305 1.70 21.29 22.06
N ASN A 306 1.55 22.61 22.09
CA ASN A 306 0.51 23.31 21.32
C ASN A 306 0.95 23.53 19.88
N ILE A 307 -0.03 23.52 18.97
CA ILE A 307 0.23 23.78 17.54
C ILE A 307 0.56 25.26 17.36
N GLU A 308 1.64 25.57 16.67
CA GLU A 308 2.07 26.91 16.30
C GLU A 308 2.33 27.02 14.80
N LEU A 309 2.20 28.25 14.27
CA LEU A 309 2.53 28.61 12.90
C LEU A 309 3.88 29.32 12.86
N LYS A 310 4.82 28.81 12.07
CA LYS A 310 6.11 29.44 11.78
C LYS A 310 6.11 29.89 10.32
N ILE A 311 6.56 31.12 10.08
CA ILE A 311 6.73 31.65 8.73
C ILE A 311 8.20 31.45 8.33
N ASN A 312 8.42 30.88 7.18
CA ASN A 312 9.74 30.79 6.56
C ASN A 312 9.95 32.03 5.68
N GLU A 313 10.83 32.91 6.12
CA GLU A 313 11.13 34.15 5.40
C GLU A 313 12.18 33.95 4.28
N ASP A 314 12.92 32.81 4.31
CA ASP A 314 13.97 32.49 3.34
C ASP A 314 13.45 31.71 2.12
N VAL A 315 12.15 31.66 1.94
CA VAL A 315 11.50 30.93 0.85
C VAL A 315 11.87 31.51 -0.52
N MET A 316 12.32 30.64 -1.44
CA MET A 316 12.78 31.03 -2.77
C MET A 316 11.65 31.36 -3.75
N GLY A 317 10.39 31.08 -3.39
CA GLY A 317 9.25 31.22 -4.29
C GLY A 317 9.10 30.03 -5.26
N SER A 318 8.22 30.19 -6.24
CA SER A 318 7.92 29.14 -7.24
C SER A 318 9.01 29.00 -8.29
N ALA A 319 9.74 30.07 -8.56
CA ALA A 319 10.88 30.10 -9.47
C ALA A 319 11.79 31.29 -9.15
N TRP A 320 13.09 31.12 -9.38
CA TRP A 320 14.09 32.16 -9.12
C TRP A 320 15.29 31.99 -10.06
N PHE A 321 16.05 33.06 -10.25
CA PHE A 321 17.30 33.05 -10.98
C PHE A 321 18.48 32.64 -10.07
N VAL A 322 19.48 32.01 -10.66
CA VAL A 322 20.77 31.72 -10.00
C VAL A 322 21.94 32.26 -10.84
N ASP A 323 23.03 32.64 -10.16
CA ASP A 323 24.22 33.17 -10.78
C ASP A 323 25.19 32.08 -11.27
N GLU A 324 25.03 30.84 -10.76
CA GLU A 324 25.93 29.74 -11.07
C GLU A 324 25.19 28.38 -11.13
N VAL A 325 25.54 27.60 -12.13
CA VAL A 325 25.26 26.15 -12.17
C VAL A 325 26.56 25.42 -11.87
N GLN A 326 26.58 24.67 -10.78
CA GLN A 326 27.73 23.88 -10.34
C GLN A 326 27.50 22.40 -10.67
N LYS A 327 28.43 21.81 -11.42
CA LYS A 327 28.45 20.41 -11.73
C LYS A 327 28.91 19.59 -10.53
N VAL A 328 28.17 18.52 -10.20
CA VAL A 328 28.56 17.51 -9.23
C VAL A 328 28.68 16.14 -9.90
N THR A 329 29.46 15.24 -9.32
CA THR A 329 29.79 13.96 -9.97
C THR A 329 28.64 12.98 -9.96
N ASP A 330 27.83 12.96 -8.90
CA ASP A 330 26.74 12.01 -8.74
C ASP A 330 25.57 12.59 -7.91
N SER A 331 24.48 11.84 -7.86
CA SER A 331 23.26 12.23 -7.14
C SER A 331 23.45 12.26 -5.61
N ASN A 332 24.43 11.56 -5.04
CA ASN A 332 24.71 11.64 -3.60
C ASN A 332 25.36 12.98 -3.26
N GLN A 333 26.33 13.43 -4.07
CA GLN A 333 26.91 14.76 -3.89
C GLN A 333 25.88 15.86 -4.10
N GLU A 334 24.98 15.69 -5.09
CA GLU A 334 23.87 16.61 -5.31
C GLU A 334 22.96 16.70 -4.07
N LEU A 335 22.59 15.54 -3.47
CA LEU A 335 21.79 15.49 -2.25
C LEU A 335 22.53 16.10 -1.05
N LEU A 336 23.79 15.70 -0.81
CA LEU A 336 24.58 16.17 0.34
C LEU A 336 24.85 17.66 0.29
N GLY A 337 25.07 18.23 -0.90
CA GLY A 337 25.33 19.63 -1.11
C GLY A 337 24.20 20.58 -0.73
N LEU A 338 22.95 20.09 -0.72
CA LEU A 338 21.78 20.95 -0.44
C LEU A 338 21.82 21.63 0.94
N SER A 339 22.48 21.05 1.92
CA SER A 339 22.54 21.62 3.28
C SER A 339 23.38 22.90 3.39
N SER A 340 24.35 23.05 2.52
CA SER A 340 25.31 24.20 2.52
C SER A 340 25.14 25.13 1.31
N LEU A 341 24.20 24.81 0.41
CA LEU A 341 23.97 25.54 -0.83
C LEU A 341 23.35 26.92 -0.55
N ASP A 342 23.86 27.95 -1.17
CA ASP A 342 23.18 29.25 -1.27
C ASP A 342 22.22 29.19 -2.46
N TYR A 343 20.95 28.93 -2.17
CA TYR A 343 19.92 28.77 -3.19
C TYR A 343 19.69 30.04 -4.03
N ASN A 344 20.03 31.23 -3.52
CA ASN A 344 19.91 32.48 -4.26
C ASN A 344 20.96 32.61 -5.36
N LYS A 345 22.10 31.94 -5.22
CA LYS A 345 23.25 32.11 -6.11
C LYS A 345 23.59 30.91 -6.95
N THR A 346 23.40 29.71 -6.38
CA THR A 346 23.96 28.51 -7.00
C THR A 346 22.90 27.38 -7.05
N CYS A 347 22.90 26.63 -8.13
CA CYS A 347 22.23 25.34 -8.18
C CYS A 347 23.22 24.22 -8.53
N LEU A 348 22.90 23.00 -8.06
CA LEU A 348 23.68 21.80 -8.31
C LEU A 348 23.08 20.98 -9.44
N SER A 349 23.91 20.41 -10.31
CA SER A 349 23.44 19.47 -11.35
C SER A 349 24.46 18.39 -11.65
N THR A 350 23.97 17.17 -11.87
CA THR A 350 24.78 16.06 -12.38
C THR A 350 24.91 16.07 -13.90
N ASN A 351 24.02 16.78 -14.61
CA ASN A 351 23.89 16.70 -16.05
C ASN A 351 24.37 17.94 -16.80
N LEU A 352 24.48 19.06 -16.10
CA LEU A 352 24.98 20.33 -16.67
C LEU A 352 26.47 20.51 -16.37
N ASN A 353 27.17 21.27 -17.19
CA ASN A 353 28.50 21.69 -16.91
C ASN A 353 28.50 22.96 -16.06
N ASN A 354 29.63 23.24 -15.39
CA ASN A 354 29.81 24.50 -14.66
C ASN A 354 29.60 25.69 -15.61
N LYS A 355 28.76 26.62 -15.20
CA LYS A 355 28.47 27.83 -15.95
C LYS A 355 28.10 28.94 -14.99
N THR A 356 28.71 30.10 -15.18
CA THR A 356 28.41 31.32 -14.42
C THR A 356 27.62 32.24 -15.33
N TYR A 357 26.61 32.88 -14.77
CA TYR A 357 25.73 33.84 -15.47
C TYR A 357 26.01 35.27 -14.94
N SER A 358 25.56 36.26 -15.64
CA SER A 358 25.61 37.62 -15.17
C SER A 358 24.77 37.83 -13.91
N ASP A 359 25.11 38.86 -13.11
CA ASP A 359 24.37 39.21 -11.88
C ASP A 359 22.86 39.18 -12.11
N SER A 360 22.19 38.26 -11.42
CA SER A 360 20.77 38.02 -11.52
C SER A 360 19.93 39.06 -10.79
N SER A 361 20.51 39.99 -10.04
CA SER A 361 19.80 40.97 -9.19
C SER A 361 18.83 41.90 -9.93
N LYS A 362 18.99 42.05 -11.23
CA LYS A 362 18.07 42.82 -12.11
C LYS A 362 17.06 41.97 -12.86
N ASN A 363 17.19 40.67 -12.75
CA ASN A 363 16.30 39.73 -13.40
C ASN A 363 15.10 39.44 -12.48
N TYR A 364 13.93 39.24 -13.05
CA TYR A 364 12.76 38.82 -12.27
C TYR A 364 11.92 37.78 -13.00
N ILE A 365 11.21 36.99 -12.22
CA ILE A 365 10.25 36.00 -12.71
C ILE A 365 9.00 36.06 -11.84
N GLU A 366 7.83 36.04 -12.48
CA GLU A 366 6.56 36.03 -11.80
C GLU A 366 5.60 35.02 -12.44
N ILE A 367 4.72 34.40 -11.63
CA ILE A 367 3.64 33.55 -12.11
C ILE A 367 2.54 34.43 -12.70
N VAL A 368 2.17 34.15 -13.97
CA VAL A 368 1.05 34.80 -14.63
C VAL A 368 -0.22 33.96 -14.50
N ASP A 369 -0.10 32.63 -14.67
CA ASP A 369 -1.22 31.69 -14.60
C ASP A 369 -0.72 30.34 -14.08
N LYS A 370 -1.48 29.73 -13.15
CA LYS A 370 -1.17 28.41 -12.60
C LYS A 370 -2.40 27.52 -12.62
N ARG A 371 -2.34 26.49 -13.44
CA ARG A 371 -3.37 25.45 -13.57
C ARG A 371 -2.77 24.08 -13.24
N ALA A 372 -3.61 23.09 -13.08
CA ALA A 372 -3.18 21.74 -12.74
C ALA A 372 -2.19 21.12 -13.76
N ASN A 373 -2.29 21.49 -15.03
CA ASN A 373 -1.50 20.96 -16.14
C ASN A 373 -0.60 22.00 -16.85
N GLN A 374 -0.59 23.23 -16.40
CA GLN A 374 0.17 24.32 -17.01
C GLN A 374 0.52 25.39 -15.98
N ILE A 375 1.77 25.85 -16.00
CA ILE A 375 2.21 27.03 -15.24
C ILE A 375 2.86 27.96 -16.25
N THR A 376 2.41 29.22 -16.25
CA THR A 376 2.95 30.26 -17.13
C THR A 376 3.65 31.31 -16.30
N TYR A 377 4.87 31.59 -16.65
CA TYR A 377 5.71 32.60 -16.03
C TYR A 377 5.97 33.75 -17.00
N LYS A 378 6.08 34.96 -16.48
CA LYS A 378 6.64 36.11 -17.17
C LYS A 378 8.06 36.31 -16.65
N VAL A 379 8.99 36.37 -17.56
CA VAL A 379 10.41 36.44 -17.26
C VAL A 379 10.97 37.71 -17.86
N PHE A 380 11.83 38.39 -17.11
CA PHE A 380 12.67 39.46 -17.61
C PHE A 380 14.11 39.14 -17.25
N SER A 381 14.98 39.11 -18.24
CA SER A 381 16.41 38.94 -18.08
C SER A 381 17.15 39.93 -19.01
N ASN A 382 18.24 40.57 -18.51
CA ASN A 382 19.04 41.46 -19.31
C ASN A 382 20.01 40.68 -20.24
N ASP A 383 20.42 39.50 -19.80
CA ASP A 383 21.35 38.60 -20.47
C ASP A 383 20.89 37.17 -20.29
N THR A 384 21.63 36.21 -20.88
CA THR A 384 21.40 34.79 -20.64
C THR A 384 21.40 34.49 -19.14
N GLY A 385 20.33 33.90 -18.63
CA GLY A 385 20.14 33.56 -17.22
C GLY A 385 19.72 32.11 -17.01
N PHE A 386 19.86 31.63 -15.79
CA PHE A 386 19.38 30.29 -15.43
C PHE A 386 18.33 30.37 -14.32
N ILE A 387 17.19 29.75 -14.58
CA ILE A 387 16.04 29.75 -13.68
C ILE A 387 15.91 28.37 -13.05
N VAL A 388 15.72 28.35 -11.72
CA VAL A 388 15.31 27.16 -10.96
C VAL A 388 13.83 27.26 -10.60
N PHE A 389 13.08 26.18 -10.77
CA PHE A 389 11.67 26.09 -10.43
C PHE A 389 11.48 25.14 -9.25
N SER A 390 10.67 25.51 -8.28
CA SER A 390 10.39 24.67 -7.11
C SER A 390 9.53 23.43 -7.40
N GLU A 391 9.29 23.12 -8.67
CA GLU A 391 8.56 21.94 -9.12
C GLU A 391 9.48 20.73 -9.33
N ALA A 392 9.01 19.53 -8.92
CA ALA A 392 9.78 18.31 -9.08
C ALA A 392 10.06 17.98 -10.56
N PHE A 393 11.30 17.59 -10.85
CA PHE A 393 11.68 17.15 -12.19
C PHE A 393 11.07 15.80 -12.53
N TYR A 394 10.28 15.77 -13.60
CA TYR A 394 9.73 14.56 -14.18
C TYR A 394 9.75 14.64 -15.72
N LYS A 395 10.77 14.02 -16.32
CA LYS A 395 11.08 14.15 -17.75
C LYS A 395 9.90 13.84 -18.66
N ASN A 396 9.10 12.82 -18.34
CA ASN A 396 8.02 12.34 -19.19
C ASN A 396 6.67 13.03 -18.92
N GLY A 397 6.58 13.87 -17.89
CA GLY A 397 5.32 14.52 -17.48
C GLY A 397 5.27 16.02 -17.75
N TRP A 398 6.41 16.65 -18.13
CA TRP A 398 6.48 18.08 -18.33
C TRP A 398 7.26 18.44 -19.60
N VAL A 399 6.78 19.46 -20.25
CA VAL A 399 7.42 20.10 -21.42
C VAL A 399 7.61 21.57 -21.06
N ALA A 400 8.82 22.09 -21.25
CA ALA A 400 9.10 23.51 -21.14
C ALA A 400 8.96 24.19 -22.50
N LYS A 401 8.46 25.43 -22.49
CA LYS A 401 8.36 26.27 -23.67
C LYS A 401 8.81 27.70 -23.36
N ILE A 402 9.62 28.30 -24.23
CA ILE A 402 9.94 29.71 -24.20
C ILE A 402 9.30 30.36 -25.44
N ASN A 403 8.45 31.36 -25.24
CA ASN A 403 7.72 32.03 -26.30
C ASN A 403 6.95 31.12 -27.26
N GLY A 404 6.47 29.95 -26.72
CA GLY A 404 5.74 28.93 -27.47
C GLY A 404 6.60 27.82 -28.08
N GLU A 405 7.90 27.98 -28.17
CA GLU A 405 8.84 26.97 -28.67
C GLU A 405 9.28 26.00 -27.58
N ILE A 406 9.35 24.71 -27.92
CA ILE A 406 9.78 23.66 -27.00
C ILE A 406 11.27 23.82 -26.71
N THR A 407 11.64 23.81 -25.44
CA THR A 407 13.03 23.90 -24.98
C THR A 407 13.32 22.80 -23.95
N ASP A 408 14.59 22.46 -23.83
CA ASP A 408 15.04 21.48 -22.85
C ASP A 408 15.04 22.08 -21.43
N HIS A 409 14.60 21.29 -20.46
CA HIS A 409 14.74 21.60 -19.05
C HIS A 409 15.48 20.48 -18.33
N HIS A 410 16.21 20.84 -17.29
CA HIS A 410 17.17 19.98 -16.65
C HIS A 410 16.83 19.73 -15.19
N LYS A 411 17.29 18.57 -14.67
CA LYS A 411 17.21 18.29 -13.24
C LYS A 411 18.33 19.05 -12.53
N VAL A 412 17.94 19.79 -11.48
CA VAL A 412 18.85 20.52 -10.58
C VAL A 412 18.45 20.33 -9.12
N ASN A 413 19.36 20.62 -8.20
CA ASN A 413 19.12 20.52 -6.75
C ASN A 413 18.46 19.21 -6.34
N TYR A 414 18.94 18.08 -6.95
CA TYR A 414 18.49 16.73 -6.71
C TYR A 414 17.05 16.43 -7.16
N LEU A 415 16.11 17.34 -6.96
CA LEU A 415 14.67 17.15 -7.18
C LEU A 415 14.08 18.11 -8.21
N LEU A 416 14.59 19.33 -8.31
CA LEU A 416 13.95 20.45 -8.96
C LEU A 416 14.24 20.50 -10.47
N ARG A 417 13.63 21.48 -11.14
CA ARG A 417 13.83 21.77 -12.58
C ARG A 417 14.62 23.04 -12.76
N GLY A 418 15.47 23.07 -13.77
CA GLY A 418 16.19 24.27 -14.18
C GLY A 418 16.10 24.45 -15.69
N LEU A 419 16.13 25.69 -16.13
CA LEU A 419 15.98 26.11 -17.51
C LEU A 419 16.86 27.33 -17.77
N GLU A 420 17.61 27.32 -18.88
CA GLU A 420 18.33 28.47 -19.37
C GLU A 420 17.40 29.35 -20.21
N VAL A 421 17.47 30.65 -20.04
CA VAL A 421 16.69 31.65 -20.77
C VAL A 421 17.63 32.73 -21.35
N GLU A 422 17.28 33.22 -22.54
CA GLU A 422 17.99 34.29 -23.26
C GLU A 422 17.13 35.54 -23.31
#